data_00b12b35563e5298be4d46e82797ce9f
#
_entry.id   00b12b35563e5298be4d46e82797ce9f
#
_cell.length_a   1.000
_cell.length_b   1.000
_cell.length_c   1.000
_cell.angle_alpha   90.00
_cell.angle_beta   90.00
_cell.angle_gamma   90.00
#
_symmetry.space_group_name_H-M   'P 1'
#
loop_
_entity.id
_entity.type
_entity.pdbx_description
1 polymer ?
#
loop_
_entity_poly.entity_id
_entity_poly.type
_entity_poly.pdbx_seq_one_letter_code
_entity_poly.pdbx_strand_id
1 'polypeptide(L)'
;MHRFLLVSLSIEAILAEPTIHRRKERLKQISKGQDVGDVYSATFERIKGQEKARSRLGMEAIMWVAHSERPLKPDELCQALGVELGSEDLNNDNSPNIQTILRCGLGLVTVDSSSSTVRLVHFTLQEYILASPTLFRGPHSIIVEACLTYLNSACIRDLSPTLSSPPLTTPFLEYASCHWGAHARREISEGAIPLALKLLDRFDMHISCKLLLLKEYSSQRPFDTEGSPIGFTGLHGGALLGVLEPMVSLFNIKKWDLNATDLGGCTALTWAARKGHDGDVKVLLEQVGLDLDIADNRG
;
A
#
# COMPACT_ATOMS: atom_id res chain seq x y z
N MET A 1 -18.16 -5.07 -24.17
CA MET A 1 -17.17 -5.67 -23.25
C MET A 1 -17.79 -6.24 -21.97
N HIS A 2 -18.76 -5.56 -21.29
CA HIS A 2 -19.45 -6.06 -20.09
C HIS A 2 -20.09 -7.46 -20.21
N ARG A 3 -20.68 -7.77 -21.38
CA ARG A 3 -21.35 -9.07 -21.59
C ARG A 3 -20.40 -10.27 -21.53
N PHE A 4 -19.16 -10.12 -21.98
CA PHE A 4 -18.17 -11.22 -21.94
C PHE A 4 -17.70 -11.51 -20.51
N LEU A 5 -17.50 -10.49 -19.68
CA LEU A 5 -17.16 -10.64 -18.27
C LEU A 5 -18.28 -11.34 -17.49
N LEU A 6 -19.52 -10.89 -17.67
CA LEU A 6 -20.70 -11.52 -17.06
C LEU A 6 -20.80 -12.99 -17.46
N VAL A 7 -20.55 -13.29 -18.74
CA VAL A 7 -20.54 -14.67 -19.24
C VAL A 7 -19.42 -15.48 -18.59
N SER A 8 -18.20 -14.96 -18.50
CA SER A 8 -17.07 -15.68 -17.90
C SER A 8 -17.29 -16.02 -16.42
N LEU A 9 -17.63 -15.02 -15.60
CA LEU A 9 -17.94 -15.22 -14.17
C LEU A 9 -19.17 -16.11 -13.97
N SER A 10 -20.16 -15.97 -14.86
CA SER A 10 -21.37 -16.79 -14.82
C SER A 10 -21.10 -18.26 -15.21
N ILE A 11 -20.22 -18.51 -16.18
CA ILE A 11 -19.83 -19.87 -16.56
C ILE A 11 -19.17 -20.59 -15.38
N GLU A 12 -18.23 -19.94 -14.68
CA GLU A 12 -17.62 -20.52 -13.49
C GLU A 12 -18.64 -20.81 -12.39
N ALA A 13 -19.58 -19.88 -12.16
CA ALA A 13 -20.67 -20.06 -11.20
C ALA A 13 -21.59 -21.22 -11.58
N ILE A 14 -21.89 -21.40 -12.88
CA ILE A 14 -22.71 -22.49 -13.39
C ILE A 14 -21.95 -23.83 -13.28
N LEU A 15 -20.66 -23.85 -13.63
CA LEU A 15 -19.86 -25.08 -13.59
C LEU A 15 -19.61 -25.56 -12.15
N ALA A 16 -19.61 -24.65 -11.17
CA ALA A 16 -19.50 -24.99 -9.76
C ALA A 16 -20.77 -25.71 -9.21
N GLU A 17 -21.90 -25.60 -9.87
CA GLU A 17 -23.12 -26.32 -9.44
C GLU A 17 -22.98 -27.83 -9.65
N PRO A 18 -23.30 -28.66 -8.63
CA PRO A 18 -23.01 -30.09 -8.65
C PRO A 18 -23.93 -30.89 -9.59
N THR A 19 -25.09 -30.35 -9.97
CA THR A 19 -26.07 -31.09 -10.80
C THR A 19 -26.45 -30.33 -12.08
N ILE A 20 -26.78 -31.07 -13.13
CA ILE A 20 -27.24 -30.50 -14.42
C ILE A 20 -28.53 -29.67 -14.23
N HIS A 21 -29.42 -30.12 -13.35
CA HIS A 21 -30.64 -29.38 -13.04
C HIS A 21 -30.34 -28.00 -12.45
N ARG A 22 -29.50 -27.91 -11.43
CA ARG A 22 -29.06 -26.64 -10.82
C ARG A 22 -28.32 -25.74 -11.80
N ARG A 23 -27.47 -26.33 -12.68
CA ARG A 23 -26.80 -25.58 -13.77
C ARG A 23 -27.80 -24.92 -14.71
N LYS A 24 -28.85 -25.66 -15.12
CA LYS A 24 -29.93 -25.12 -15.98
C LYS A 24 -30.74 -24.02 -15.29
N GLU A 25 -31.06 -24.19 -14.02
CA GLU A 25 -31.78 -23.16 -13.25
C GLU A 25 -30.92 -21.88 -13.09
N ARG A 26 -29.63 -22.04 -12.81
CA ARG A 26 -28.69 -20.91 -12.72
C ARG A 26 -28.56 -20.17 -14.05
N LEU A 27 -28.51 -20.91 -15.16
CA LEU A 27 -28.45 -20.34 -16.51
C LEU A 27 -29.72 -19.53 -16.83
N LYS A 28 -30.91 -20.00 -16.42
CA LYS A 28 -32.17 -19.26 -16.57
C LYS A 28 -32.21 -17.99 -15.74
N GLN A 29 -31.65 -17.98 -14.53
CA GLN A 29 -31.56 -16.79 -13.67
C GLN A 29 -30.70 -15.71 -14.31
N ILE A 30 -29.51 -16.08 -14.83
CA ILE A 30 -28.57 -15.19 -15.50
C ILE A 30 -29.18 -14.62 -16.79
N SER A 31 -29.94 -15.39 -17.54
CA SER A 31 -30.60 -14.96 -18.79
C SER A 31 -31.74 -13.95 -18.56
N LYS A 32 -32.24 -13.81 -17.33
CA LYS A 32 -33.31 -12.84 -16.96
C LYS A 32 -32.76 -11.44 -16.63
N GLY A 33 -31.48 -11.15 -16.88
CA GLY A 33 -30.92 -9.80 -16.74
C GLY A 33 -30.41 -9.48 -15.33
N GLN A 34 -29.58 -10.36 -14.75
CA GLN A 34 -28.86 -10.03 -13.52
C GLN A 34 -28.01 -8.77 -13.70
N ASP A 35 -28.04 -7.88 -12.72
CA ASP A 35 -27.11 -6.76 -12.63
C ASP A 35 -25.69 -7.29 -12.36
N VAL A 36 -24.68 -6.56 -12.86
CA VAL A 36 -23.27 -6.86 -12.64
C VAL A 36 -22.94 -6.94 -11.15
N GLY A 37 -23.60 -6.10 -10.33
CA GLY A 37 -23.48 -6.09 -8.89
C GLY A 37 -23.91 -7.40 -8.22
N ASP A 38 -24.99 -8.03 -8.70
CA ASP A 38 -25.48 -9.32 -8.18
C ASP A 38 -24.48 -10.44 -8.44
N VAL A 39 -23.81 -10.42 -9.61
CA VAL A 39 -22.81 -11.41 -9.96
C VAL A 39 -21.56 -11.26 -9.07
N TYR A 40 -21.15 -10.02 -8.80
CA TYR A 40 -20.04 -9.76 -7.86
C TYR A 40 -20.42 -10.19 -6.45
N SER A 41 -21.59 -9.81 -5.95
CA SER A 41 -22.09 -10.24 -4.63
C SER A 41 -22.06 -11.76 -4.48
N ALA A 42 -22.60 -12.48 -5.46
CA ALA A 42 -22.61 -13.95 -5.45
C ALA A 42 -21.19 -14.53 -5.48
N THR A 43 -20.25 -13.89 -6.19
CA THR A 43 -18.86 -14.36 -6.24
C THR A 43 -18.14 -14.08 -4.92
N PHE A 44 -18.38 -12.93 -4.28
CA PHE A 44 -17.85 -12.65 -2.94
C PHE A 44 -18.36 -13.63 -1.91
N GLU A 45 -19.64 -13.99 -1.94
CA GLU A 45 -20.19 -15.02 -1.04
C GLU A 45 -19.56 -16.41 -1.29
N ARG A 46 -19.26 -16.75 -2.53
CA ARG A 46 -18.51 -17.97 -2.87
C ARG A 46 -17.08 -17.94 -2.33
N ILE A 47 -16.39 -16.78 -2.40
CA ILE A 47 -15.05 -16.60 -1.82
C ILE A 47 -15.13 -16.77 -0.30
N LYS A 48 -16.08 -16.13 0.36
CA LYS A 48 -16.30 -16.25 1.81
C LYS A 48 -16.66 -17.67 2.23
N GLY A 49 -17.36 -18.42 1.39
CA GLY A 49 -17.74 -19.82 1.61
C GLY A 49 -16.62 -20.86 1.39
N GLN A 50 -15.44 -20.44 0.94
CA GLN A 50 -14.27 -21.33 0.86
C GLN A 50 -13.78 -21.73 2.26
N GLU A 51 -12.86 -22.69 2.33
CA GLU A 51 -12.10 -22.98 3.56
C GLU A 51 -11.45 -21.67 4.08
N LYS A 52 -11.42 -21.52 5.43
CA LYS A 52 -11.09 -20.24 6.10
C LYS A 52 -9.79 -19.60 5.60
N ALA A 53 -8.73 -20.37 5.41
CA ALA A 53 -7.45 -19.83 4.94
C ALA A 53 -7.54 -19.32 3.49
N ARG A 54 -8.24 -20.04 2.61
CA ARG A 54 -8.46 -19.67 1.22
C ARG A 54 -9.38 -18.46 1.08
N SER A 55 -10.46 -18.42 1.88
CA SER A 55 -11.38 -17.29 1.93
C SER A 55 -10.64 -16.01 2.34
N ARG A 56 -9.84 -16.08 3.43
CA ARG A 56 -9.04 -14.96 3.89
C ARG A 56 -8.09 -14.47 2.80
N LEU A 57 -7.29 -15.37 2.22
CA LEU A 57 -6.33 -15.02 1.18
C LEU A 57 -6.99 -14.39 -0.05
N GLY A 58 -8.12 -14.92 -0.51
CA GLY A 58 -8.87 -14.37 -1.64
C GLY A 58 -9.41 -12.97 -1.36
N MET A 59 -10.00 -12.76 -0.18
CA MET A 59 -10.54 -11.45 0.23
C MET A 59 -9.42 -10.42 0.42
N GLU A 60 -8.32 -10.78 1.08
CA GLU A 60 -7.16 -9.90 1.27
C GLU A 60 -6.53 -9.51 -0.06
N ALA A 61 -6.35 -10.45 -0.99
CA ALA A 61 -5.80 -10.16 -2.31
C ALA A 61 -6.67 -9.17 -3.10
N ILE A 62 -7.99 -9.35 -3.09
CA ILE A 62 -8.92 -8.42 -3.76
C ILE A 62 -8.86 -7.04 -3.09
N MET A 63 -8.82 -6.99 -1.77
CA MET A 63 -8.67 -5.74 -1.01
C MET A 63 -7.39 -5.00 -1.40
N TRP A 64 -6.24 -5.69 -1.41
CA TRP A 64 -4.98 -5.12 -1.83
C TRP A 64 -5.02 -4.56 -3.25
N VAL A 65 -5.49 -5.35 -4.22
CA VAL A 65 -5.54 -4.93 -5.63
C VAL A 65 -6.50 -3.76 -5.85
N ALA A 66 -7.63 -3.72 -5.09
CA ALA A 66 -8.61 -2.65 -5.21
C ALA A 66 -8.16 -1.30 -4.61
N HIS A 67 -7.33 -1.33 -3.56
CA HIS A 67 -6.98 -0.13 -2.79
C HIS A 67 -5.52 0.30 -2.96
N SER A 68 -4.70 -0.44 -3.69
CA SER A 68 -3.30 -0.06 -3.94
C SER A 68 -3.17 1.23 -4.74
N GLU A 69 -2.15 2.05 -4.43
CA GLU A 69 -1.86 3.33 -5.09
C GLU A 69 -1.40 3.17 -6.55
N ARG A 70 -0.88 2.01 -6.88
CA ARG A 70 -0.55 1.56 -8.23
C ARG A 70 -0.76 0.05 -8.36
N PRO A 71 -0.93 -0.46 -9.58
CA PRO A 71 -0.96 -1.90 -9.78
C PRO A 71 0.32 -2.56 -9.23
N LEU A 72 0.14 -3.63 -8.43
CA LEU A 72 1.23 -4.40 -7.86
C LEU A 72 1.73 -5.45 -8.85
N LYS A 73 3.04 -5.71 -8.82
CA LYS A 73 3.61 -6.89 -9.47
C LYS A 73 3.21 -8.15 -8.68
N PRO A 74 3.19 -9.33 -9.32
CA PRO A 74 2.86 -10.58 -8.61
C PRO A 74 3.68 -10.81 -7.34
N ASP A 75 4.99 -10.60 -7.42
CA ASP A 75 5.89 -10.83 -6.28
C ASP A 75 5.70 -9.79 -5.17
N GLU A 76 5.36 -8.54 -5.53
CA GLU A 76 5.00 -7.50 -4.55
C GLU A 76 3.75 -7.91 -3.76
N LEU A 77 2.71 -8.36 -4.45
CA LEU A 77 1.47 -8.80 -3.81
C LEU A 77 1.68 -10.06 -2.96
N CYS A 78 2.45 -11.03 -3.47
CA CYS A 78 2.78 -12.24 -2.72
C CYS A 78 3.50 -11.91 -1.41
N GLN A 79 4.51 -11.02 -1.47
CA GLN A 79 5.24 -10.62 -0.27
C GLN A 79 4.38 -9.78 0.69
N ALA A 80 3.56 -8.85 0.17
CA ALA A 80 2.64 -8.07 1.00
C ALA A 80 1.65 -8.94 1.78
N LEU A 81 1.09 -9.97 1.13
CA LEU A 81 0.16 -10.93 1.75
C LEU A 81 0.85 -11.91 2.71
N GLY A 82 2.18 -12.03 2.63
CA GLY A 82 2.99 -12.85 3.54
C GLY A 82 3.39 -12.13 4.83
N VAL A 83 3.13 -10.82 4.95
CA VAL A 83 3.49 -10.04 6.15
C VAL A 83 2.58 -10.43 7.31
N GLU A 84 3.17 -10.93 8.40
CA GLU A 84 2.46 -11.16 9.65
C GLU A 84 2.49 -9.89 10.50
N LEU A 85 1.31 -9.27 10.69
CA LEU A 85 1.19 -8.04 11.48
C LEU A 85 1.70 -8.26 12.90
N GLY A 86 2.57 -7.35 13.36
CA GLY A 86 3.19 -7.42 14.69
C GLY A 86 4.41 -8.33 14.79
N SER A 87 4.83 -9.00 13.72
CA SER A 87 6.08 -9.76 13.68
C SER A 87 7.31 -8.82 13.59
N GLU A 88 8.39 -9.19 14.26
CA GLU A 88 9.67 -8.46 14.16
C GLU A 88 10.49 -8.85 12.93
N ASP A 89 10.20 -10.00 12.33
CA ASP A 89 10.91 -10.51 11.17
C ASP A 89 9.97 -11.02 10.08
N LEU A 90 10.46 -11.00 8.84
CA LEU A 90 9.73 -11.55 7.70
C LEU A 90 10.03 -13.05 7.59
N ASN A 91 8.96 -13.83 7.54
CA ASN A 91 9.06 -15.23 7.15
C ASN A 91 8.69 -15.38 5.67
N ASN A 92 9.68 -15.60 4.82
CA ASN A 92 9.46 -15.76 3.38
C ASN A 92 8.59 -16.96 3.03
N ASP A 93 8.54 -17.99 3.90
CA ASP A 93 7.70 -19.16 3.69
C ASP A 93 6.19 -18.85 3.83
N ASN A 94 5.84 -17.70 4.44
CA ASN A 94 4.45 -17.24 4.54
C ASN A 94 3.96 -16.57 3.23
N SER A 95 4.85 -16.25 2.30
CA SER A 95 4.46 -15.61 1.04
C SER A 95 3.70 -16.58 0.15
N PRO A 96 2.39 -16.35 -0.12
CA PRO A 96 1.61 -17.23 -0.96
C PRO A 96 2.07 -17.16 -2.42
N ASN A 97 1.96 -18.28 -3.13
CA ASN A 97 2.21 -18.28 -4.58
C ASN A 97 1.07 -17.55 -5.32
N ILE A 98 1.41 -16.80 -6.37
CA ILE A 98 0.43 -16.03 -7.17
C ILE A 98 -0.68 -16.90 -7.73
N GLN A 99 -0.40 -18.16 -8.17
CA GLN A 99 -1.43 -19.06 -8.67
C GLN A 99 -2.44 -19.46 -7.58
N THR A 100 -1.99 -19.55 -6.33
CA THR A 100 -2.87 -19.81 -5.19
C THR A 100 -3.77 -18.60 -4.95
N ILE A 101 -3.23 -17.37 -5.00
CA ILE A 101 -3.97 -16.12 -4.87
C ILE A 101 -5.08 -16.04 -5.94
N LEU A 102 -4.72 -16.26 -7.21
CA LEU A 102 -5.68 -16.22 -8.33
C LEU A 102 -6.81 -17.24 -8.17
N ARG A 103 -6.49 -18.47 -7.72
CA ARG A 103 -7.49 -19.52 -7.44
C ARG A 103 -8.43 -19.13 -6.30
N CYS A 104 -7.90 -18.50 -5.22
CA CYS A 104 -8.70 -18.05 -4.09
C CYS A 104 -9.62 -16.87 -4.47
N GLY A 105 -9.20 -16.03 -5.41
CA GLY A 105 -9.96 -14.88 -5.92
C GLY A 105 -11.07 -15.24 -6.89
N LEU A 106 -11.25 -16.54 -7.26
CA LEU A 106 -12.32 -17.06 -8.10
C LEU A 106 -12.61 -16.20 -9.36
N GLY A 107 -11.55 -15.81 -10.07
CA GLY A 107 -11.64 -15.03 -11.31
C GLY A 107 -11.84 -13.52 -11.13
N LEU A 108 -11.92 -12.98 -9.91
CA LEU A 108 -12.00 -11.54 -9.68
C LEU A 108 -10.65 -10.82 -9.80
N VAL A 109 -9.54 -11.57 -9.67
CA VAL A 109 -8.16 -11.07 -9.80
C VAL A 109 -7.47 -11.78 -10.95
N THR A 110 -6.69 -11.06 -11.72
CA THR A 110 -5.93 -11.59 -12.86
C THR A 110 -4.54 -10.94 -12.94
N VAL A 111 -3.61 -11.60 -13.63
CA VAL A 111 -2.32 -11.00 -14.00
C VAL A 111 -2.41 -10.53 -15.44
N ASP A 112 -2.18 -9.25 -15.64
CA ASP A 112 -2.04 -8.67 -16.96
C ASP A 112 -0.64 -8.98 -17.50
N SER A 113 -0.55 -9.80 -18.54
CA SER A 113 0.73 -10.22 -19.15
C SER A 113 1.47 -9.05 -19.83
N SER A 114 0.75 -8.01 -20.28
CA SER A 114 1.36 -6.88 -20.98
C SER A 114 2.12 -5.95 -20.03
N SER A 115 1.58 -5.73 -18.83
CA SER A 115 2.17 -4.88 -17.79
C SER A 115 2.86 -5.68 -16.68
N SER A 116 2.73 -7.00 -16.68
CA SER A 116 3.21 -7.89 -15.60
C SER A 116 2.69 -7.44 -14.22
N THR A 117 1.43 -6.99 -14.14
CA THR A 117 0.81 -6.52 -12.90
C THR A 117 -0.45 -7.28 -12.56
N VAL A 118 -0.78 -7.32 -11.28
CA VAL A 118 -2.03 -7.90 -10.79
C VAL A 118 -3.12 -6.85 -10.85
N ARG A 119 -4.28 -7.22 -11.39
CA ARG A 119 -5.42 -6.31 -11.56
C ARG A 119 -6.74 -7.00 -11.21
N LEU A 120 -7.74 -6.21 -10.88
CA LEU A 120 -9.11 -6.67 -10.90
C LEU A 120 -9.52 -7.02 -12.34
N VAL A 121 -10.34 -8.04 -12.49
CA VAL A 121 -10.79 -8.55 -13.81
C VAL A 121 -11.46 -7.47 -14.66
N HIS A 122 -12.07 -6.47 -14.04
CA HIS A 122 -12.72 -5.35 -14.73
C HIS A 122 -12.85 -4.13 -13.81
N PHE A 123 -12.87 -2.90 -14.38
CA PHE A 123 -13.00 -1.66 -13.64
C PHE A 123 -14.32 -1.53 -12.85
N THR A 124 -15.44 -2.11 -13.36
CA THR A 124 -16.72 -2.10 -12.64
C THR A 124 -16.69 -2.89 -11.33
N LEU A 125 -15.76 -3.83 -11.18
CA LEU A 125 -15.52 -4.48 -9.90
C LEU A 125 -14.90 -3.51 -8.89
N GLN A 126 -14.00 -2.66 -9.34
CA GLN A 126 -13.46 -1.58 -8.50
C GLN A 126 -14.56 -0.62 -8.05
N GLU A 127 -15.40 -0.17 -8.97
CA GLU A 127 -16.55 0.68 -8.67
C GLU A 127 -17.50 0.01 -7.65
N TYR A 128 -17.79 -1.28 -7.84
CA TYR A 128 -18.61 -2.07 -6.91
C TYR A 128 -17.97 -2.14 -5.51
N ILE A 129 -16.66 -2.40 -5.42
CA ILE A 129 -15.94 -2.48 -4.14
C ILE A 129 -15.98 -1.12 -3.43
N LEU A 130 -15.66 -0.03 -4.14
CA LEU A 130 -15.65 1.32 -3.57
C LEU A 130 -17.05 1.80 -3.15
N ALA A 131 -18.10 1.36 -3.85
CA ALA A 131 -19.49 1.62 -3.47
C ALA A 131 -19.99 0.74 -2.30
N SER A 132 -19.20 -0.24 -1.87
CA SER A 132 -19.53 -1.20 -0.82
C SER A 132 -18.59 -1.11 0.39
N PRO A 133 -18.61 -0.03 1.19
CA PRO A 133 -17.63 0.21 2.26
C PRO A 133 -17.62 -0.86 3.36
N THR A 134 -18.70 -1.63 3.47
CA THR A 134 -18.81 -2.73 4.45
C THR A 134 -18.11 -4.01 3.99
N LEU A 135 -17.66 -4.08 2.73
CA LEU A 135 -17.01 -5.26 2.18
C LEU A 135 -15.62 -5.47 2.80
N PHE A 136 -14.88 -4.38 2.98
CA PHE A 136 -13.57 -4.33 3.63
C PHE A 136 -13.58 -3.27 4.73
N ARG A 137 -13.19 -3.67 5.94
CA ARG A 137 -13.10 -2.75 7.08
C ARG A 137 -11.69 -2.22 7.17
N GLY A 138 -11.51 -0.91 7.09
CA GLY A 138 -10.22 -0.26 7.26
C GLY A 138 -9.14 -0.69 6.26
N PRO A 139 -9.41 -0.77 4.95
CA PRO A 139 -8.46 -1.34 4.00
C PRO A 139 -7.15 -0.58 3.98
N HIS A 140 -7.18 0.75 4.12
CA HIS A 140 -5.96 1.56 4.14
C HIS A 140 -5.16 1.35 5.42
N SER A 141 -5.82 1.23 6.59
CA SER A 141 -5.15 0.90 7.86
C SER A 141 -4.42 -0.44 7.79
N ILE A 142 -5.05 -1.48 7.21
CA ILE A 142 -4.44 -2.80 7.03
C ILE A 142 -3.19 -2.70 6.14
N ILE A 143 -3.28 -1.96 5.04
CA ILE A 143 -2.15 -1.74 4.12
C ILE A 143 -1.03 -0.97 4.83
N VAL A 144 -1.33 0.06 5.61
CA VAL A 144 -0.34 0.82 6.40
C VAL A 144 0.37 -0.09 7.38
N GLU A 145 -0.38 -0.87 8.17
CA GLU A 145 0.21 -1.80 9.14
C GLU A 145 1.13 -2.82 8.48
N ALA A 146 0.70 -3.39 7.34
CA ALA A 146 1.53 -4.33 6.59
C ALA A 146 2.80 -3.66 6.04
N CYS A 147 2.70 -2.47 5.43
CA CYS A 147 3.85 -1.72 4.96
C CYS A 147 4.84 -1.40 6.09
N LEU A 148 4.34 -0.88 7.21
CA LEU A 148 5.19 -0.48 8.33
C LEU A 148 5.78 -1.67 9.07
N THR A 149 5.04 -2.78 9.22
CA THR A 149 5.58 -4.04 9.78
C THR A 149 6.70 -4.55 8.88
N TYR A 150 6.49 -4.58 7.57
CA TYR A 150 7.50 -4.97 6.59
C TYR A 150 8.77 -4.11 6.70
N LEU A 151 8.63 -2.78 6.70
CA LEU A 151 9.74 -1.84 6.75
C LEU A 151 10.51 -1.91 8.08
N ASN A 152 9.85 -2.21 9.19
CA ASN A 152 10.47 -2.35 10.50
C ASN A 152 11.08 -3.73 10.77
N SER A 153 10.91 -4.71 9.87
CA SER A 153 11.51 -6.03 10.02
C SER A 153 13.04 -5.95 10.00
N ALA A 154 13.73 -6.84 10.71
CA ALA A 154 15.17 -6.81 10.86
C ALA A 154 15.86 -6.89 9.49
N CYS A 155 15.42 -7.80 8.61
CA CYS A 155 16.02 -7.98 7.29
C CYS A 155 15.91 -6.75 6.36
N ILE A 156 14.91 -5.88 6.55
CA ILE A 156 14.77 -4.63 5.79
C ILE A 156 15.50 -3.48 6.48
N ARG A 157 15.35 -3.37 7.80
CA ARG A 157 16.00 -2.32 8.60
C ARG A 157 17.52 -2.35 8.50
N ASP A 158 18.09 -3.55 8.38
CA ASP A 158 19.55 -3.75 8.32
C ASP A 158 20.11 -3.57 6.89
N LEU A 159 19.24 -3.27 5.89
CA LEU A 159 19.70 -2.93 4.54
C LEU A 159 20.42 -1.58 4.56
N SER A 160 21.57 -1.55 3.91
CA SER A 160 22.33 -0.30 3.76
C SER A 160 21.54 0.73 2.94
N PRO A 161 21.38 1.98 3.40
CA PRO A 161 20.78 3.04 2.60
C PRO A 161 21.60 3.42 1.37
N THR A 162 22.86 2.96 1.28
CA THR A 162 23.76 3.22 0.13
C THR A 162 23.59 2.20 -1.00
N LEU A 163 22.78 1.15 -0.83
CA LEU A 163 22.53 0.16 -1.89
C LEU A 163 22.07 0.85 -3.18
N SER A 164 22.66 0.48 -4.31
CA SER A 164 22.31 1.03 -5.62
C SER A 164 20.90 0.65 -6.07
N SER A 165 20.42 -0.53 -5.66
CA SER A 165 19.07 -1.04 -5.93
C SER A 165 18.57 -1.95 -4.81
N PRO A 166 17.24 -2.05 -4.59
CA PRO A 166 16.67 -3.03 -3.68
C PRO A 166 17.07 -4.46 -4.06
N PRO A 167 17.33 -5.33 -3.08
CA PRO A 167 17.56 -6.75 -3.35
C PRO A 167 16.36 -7.41 -4.03
N LEU A 168 16.60 -8.37 -4.92
CA LEU A 168 15.51 -9.12 -5.58
C LEU A 168 14.64 -9.91 -4.60
N THR A 169 15.14 -10.18 -3.41
CA THR A 169 14.41 -10.85 -2.33
C THR A 169 13.41 -9.94 -1.60
N THR A 170 13.38 -8.65 -1.92
CA THR A 170 12.55 -7.64 -1.28
C THR A 170 11.66 -6.89 -2.29
N PRO A 171 10.86 -7.60 -3.12
CA PRO A 171 10.05 -6.97 -4.17
C PRO A 171 9.07 -5.93 -3.64
N PHE A 172 8.51 -6.11 -2.45
CA PHE A 172 7.54 -5.19 -1.85
C PHE A 172 8.16 -3.89 -1.30
N LEU A 173 9.50 -3.82 -1.17
CA LEU A 173 10.22 -2.73 -0.50
C LEU A 173 9.92 -1.35 -1.10
N GLU A 174 9.94 -1.23 -2.43
CA GLU A 174 9.68 0.04 -3.11
C GLU A 174 8.24 0.52 -2.86
N TYR A 175 7.27 -0.38 -2.99
CA TYR A 175 5.87 -0.03 -2.73
C TYR A 175 5.68 0.42 -1.30
N ALA A 176 6.12 -0.38 -0.33
CA ALA A 176 6.00 -0.08 1.08
C ALA A 176 6.64 1.26 1.44
N SER A 177 7.88 1.51 0.97
CA SER A 177 8.61 2.76 1.24
C SER A 177 7.91 4.01 0.70
N CYS A 178 7.33 3.91 -0.50
CA CYS A 178 6.85 5.08 -1.24
C CYS A 178 5.34 5.35 -1.08
N HIS A 179 4.56 4.40 -0.57
CA HIS A 179 3.10 4.50 -0.61
C HIS A 179 2.40 4.38 0.75
N TRP A 180 3.07 3.92 1.82
CA TRP A 180 2.42 3.80 3.13
C TRP A 180 1.83 5.13 3.62
N GLY A 181 2.51 6.27 3.39
CA GLY A 181 2.00 7.59 3.77
C GLY A 181 0.73 7.99 3.02
N ALA A 182 0.59 7.59 1.74
CA ALA A 182 -0.63 7.85 0.98
C ALA A 182 -1.83 7.09 1.55
N HIS A 183 -1.62 5.86 2.03
CA HIS A 183 -2.64 5.10 2.73
C HIS A 183 -2.92 5.68 4.12
N ALA A 184 -1.88 6.05 4.88
CA ALA A 184 -2.01 6.63 6.21
C ALA A 184 -2.83 7.94 6.23
N ARG A 185 -2.69 8.78 5.18
CA ARG A 185 -3.52 9.99 5.03
C ARG A 185 -5.01 9.70 4.86
N ARG A 186 -5.38 8.52 4.36
CA ARG A 186 -6.79 8.13 4.23
C ARG A 186 -7.30 7.49 5.50
N GLU A 187 -6.48 6.65 6.11
CA GLU A 187 -6.84 5.92 7.31
C GLU A 187 -5.60 5.33 7.97
N ILE A 188 -5.37 5.63 9.24
CA ILE A 188 -4.31 5.06 10.05
C ILE A 188 -4.91 4.52 11.35
N SER A 189 -4.50 3.32 11.77
CA SER A 189 -4.90 2.75 13.04
C SER A 189 -3.98 3.23 14.16
N GLU A 190 -4.47 3.18 15.41
CA GLU A 190 -3.64 3.44 16.58
C GLU A 190 -2.44 2.49 16.66
N GLY A 191 -2.59 1.24 16.22
CA GLY A 191 -1.51 0.25 16.18
C GLY A 191 -0.41 0.56 15.17
N ALA A 192 -0.72 1.30 14.09
CA ALA A 192 0.26 1.68 13.09
C ALA A 192 1.14 2.87 13.50
N ILE A 193 0.67 3.74 14.42
CA ILE A 193 1.41 4.91 14.86
C ILE A 193 2.79 4.54 15.47
N PRO A 194 2.91 3.60 16.42
CA PRO A 194 4.21 3.18 16.95
C PRO A 194 5.17 2.63 15.87
N LEU A 195 4.63 1.94 14.86
CA LEU A 195 5.42 1.42 13.75
C LEU A 195 5.95 2.56 12.86
N ALA A 196 5.11 3.57 12.60
CA ALA A 196 5.51 4.76 11.86
C ALA A 196 6.60 5.54 12.62
N LEU A 197 6.46 5.70 13.94
CA LEU A 197 7.44 6.36 14.79
C LEU A 197 8.77 5.61 14.79
N LYS A 198 8.75 4.28 14.90
CA LYS A 198 9.96 3.43 14.87
C LYS A 198 10.71 3.59 13.55
N LEU A 199 10.01 3.68 12.42
CA LEU A 199 10.60 3.94 11.10
C LEU A 199 11.17 5.35 11.01
N LEU A 200 10.39 6.37 11.41
CA LEU A 200 10.76 7.78 11.26
C LEU A 200 11.85 8.23 12.23
N ASP A 201 11.99 7.60 13.40
CA ASP A 201 13.03 7.97 14.38
C ASP A 201 14.46 7.86 13.83
N ARG A 202 14.70 6.93 12.91
CA ARG A 202 15.98 6.70 12.24
C ARG A 202 15.84 6.67 10.71
N PHE A 203 14.99 7.52 10.16
CA PHE A 203 14.62 7.48 8.75
C PHE A 203 15.78 7.76 7.81
N ASP A 204 16.68 8.66 8.19
CA ASP A 204 17.92 8.99 7.48
C ASP A 204 18.85 7.79 7.25
N MET A 205 18.80 6.82 8.16
CA MET A 205 19.60 5.57 8.09
C MET A 205 18.84 4.42 7.43
N HIS A 206 17.57 4.62 7.07
CA HIS A 206 16.73 3.56 6.52
C HIS A 206 16.68 3.62 5.00
N ILE A 207 16.76 2.45 4.33
CA ILE A 207 16.70 2.35 2.86
C ILE A 207 15.46 3.03 2.25
N SER A 208 14.34 3.08 2.98
CA SER A 208 13.10 3.75 2.54
C SER A 208 13.28 5.24 2.29
N CYS A 209 14.15 5.92 3.05
CA CYS A 209 14.47 7.32 2.84
C CYS A 209 15.01 7.55 1.43
N LYS A 210 16.00 6.74 1.03
CA LYS A 210 16.57 6.80 -0.32
C LYS A 210 15.53 6.54 -1.40
N LEU A 211 14.73 5.47 -1.24
CA LEU A 211 13.70 5.12 -2.23
C LEU A 211 12.65 6.22 -2.39
N LEU A 212 12.23 6.83 -1.28
CA LEU A 212 11.30 7.94 -1.29
C LEU A 212 11.89 9.16 -2.02
N LEU A 213 13.13 9.53 -1.70
CA LEU A 213 13.83 10.65 -2.34
C LEU A 213 14.08 10.39 -3.83
N LEU A 214 14.49 9.19 -4.23
CA LEU A 214 14.63 8.82 -5.63
C LEU A 214 13.34 9.01 -6.41
N LYS A 215 12.20 8.63 -5.83
CA LYS A 215 10.88 8.84 -6.43
C LYS A 215 10.57 10.33 -6.60
N GLU A 216 10.86 11.15 -5.58
CA GLU A 216 10.58 12.58 -5.61
C GLU A 216 11.45 13.36 -6.61
N TYR A 217 12.71 13.00 -6.71
CA TYR A 217 13.66 13.70 -7.57
C TYR A 217 13.82 13.09 -8.96
N SER A 218 13.22 11.92 -9.26
CA SER A 218 13.35 11.23 -10.56
C SER A 218 12.97 12.07 -11.76
N SER A 219 12.21 13.15 -11.58
CA SER A 219 11.80 14.06 -12.65
C SER A 219 12.67 15.32 -12.81
N GLN A 220 13.63 15.61 -11.90
CA GLN A 220 14.22 16.94 -11.85
C GLN A 220 15.76 17.03 -11.82
N ARG A 221 16.49 16.03 -11.32
CA ARG A 221 17.98 16.00 -11.31
C ARG A 221 18.50 14.56 -11.18
N PRO A 222 19.68 14.23 -11.71
CA PRO A 222 20.37 13.02 -11.31
C PRO A 222 20.73 13.16 -9.81
N PHE A 223 20.01 12.40 -9.00
CA PHE A 223 20.33 12.24 -7.58
C PHE A 223 21.66 11.51 -7.51
N ASP A 224 22.62 12.04 -6.73
CA ASP A 224 23.86 11.35 -6.48
C ASP A 224 23.56 10.04 -5.71
N THR A 225 23.50 8.95 -6.46
CA THR A 225 23.04 7.65 -5.94
C THR A 225 24.04 7.01 -4.98
N GLU A 226 25.21 7.60 -4.82
CA GLU A 226 26.28 7.07 -3.96
C GLU A 226 26.22 7.60 -2.52
N GLY A 227 25.42 8.63 -2.23
CA GLY A 227 25.32 9.26 -0.91
C GLY A 227 24.15 8.79 -0.06
N SER A 228 24.37 8.65 1.24
CA SER A 228 23.29 8.62 2.23
C SER A 228 22.50 9.94 2.15
N PRO A 229 21.18 9.96 2.38
CA PRO A 229 20.38 11.19 2.34
C PRO A 229 20.74 12.13 3.51
N ILE A 230 21.81 12.89 3.30
CA ILE A 230 22.38 13.80 4.31
C ILE A 230 21.33 14.88 4.66
N GLY A 231 21.08 15.05 5.95
CA GLY A 231 20.17 16.08 6.46
C GLY A 231 18.68 15.75 6.39
N PHE A 232 18.29 14.67 5.67
CA PHE A 232 16.88 14.30 5.54
C PHE A 232 16.41 13.47 6.74
N THR A 233 15.92 14.12 7.78
CA THR A 233 15.49 13.51 9.05
C THR A 233 14.10 12.88 8.98
N GLY A 234 13.68 12.24 10.07
CA GLY A 234 12.30 11.72 10.20
C GLY A 234 11.22 12.81 10.12
N LEU A 235 11.51 14.04 10.54
CA LEU A 235 10.58 15.18 10.35
C LEU A 235 10.37 15.50 8.88
N HIS A 236 11.44 15.51 8.09
CA HIS A 236 11.34 15.68 6.63
C HIS A 236 10.53 14.54 6.01
N GLY A 237 10.77 13.31 6.44
CA GLY A 237 10.02 12.14 5.98
C GLY A 237 8.52 12.21 6.29
N GLY A 238 8.18 12.55 7.53
CA GLY A 238 6.80 12.75 7.96
C GLY A 238 6.10 13.86 7.18
N ALA A 239 6.75 15.01 7.05
CA ALA A 239 6.26 16.17 6.33
C ALA A 239 6.09 15.90 4.82
N LEU A 240 7.03 15.18 4.19
CA LEU A 240 6.93 14.77 2.79
C LEU A 240 5.78 13.79 2.56
N LEU A 241 5.58 12.86 3.50
CA LEU A 241 4.53 11.84 3.42
C LEU A 241 3.15 12.36 3.83
N GLY A 242 3.07 13.47 4.57
CA GLY A 242 1.83 14.08 5.05
C GLY A 242 1.14 13.25 6.13
N VAL A 243 1.89 12.68 7.07
CA VAL A 243 1.37 11.75 8.08
C VAL A 243 1.18 12.44 9.42
N LEU A 244 0.06 13.17 9.56
CA LEU A 244 -0.21 14.11 10.65
C LEU A 244 -0.10 13.46 12.04
N GLU A 245 -0.78 12.33 12.31
CA GLU A 245 -0.79 11.72 13.63
C GLU A 245 0.61 11.21 14.04
N PRO A 246 1.39 10.53 13.18
CA PRO A 246 2.80 10.25 13.43
C PRO A 246 3.63 11.52 13.63
N MET A 247 3.41 12.60 12.86
CA MET A 247 4.13 13.87 13.03
C MET A 247 3.92 14.48 14.41
N VAL A 248 2.67 14.59 14.87
CA VAL A 248 2.36 15.07 16.23
C VAL A 248 3.07 14.22 17.28
N SER A 249 3.07 12.90 17.08
CA SER A 249 3.69 11.96 18.01
C SER A 249 5.21 12.02 18.02
N LEU A 250 5.85 12.38 16.90
CA LEU A 250 7.32 12.54 16.80
C LEU A 250 7.86 13.59 17.76
N PHE A 251 7.12 14.69 17.98
CA PHE A 251 7.54 15.75 18.90
C PHE A 251 7.58 15.30 20.37
N ASN A 252 6.88 14.22 20.73
CA ASN A 252 6.87 13.63 22.06
C ASN A 252 8.04 12.67 22.31
N ILE A 253 8.73 12.19 21.26
CA ILE A 253 9.80 11.19 21.42
C ILE A 253 11.12 11.85 21.80
N LYS A 254 11.49 12.92 21.09
CA LYS A 254 12.76 13.62 21.30
C LYS A 254 12.65 15.07 20.81
N LYS A 255 13.62 15.90 21.23
CA LYS A 255 13.76 17.24 20.67
C LYS A 255 14.38 17.12 19.26
N TRP A 256 13.61 17.53 18.27
CA TRP A 256 14.03 17.61 16.89
C TRP A 256 14.65 18.96 16.55
N ASP A 257 15.61 18.98 15.63
CA ASP A 257 16.02 20.22 14.98
C ASP A 257 15.00 20.55 13.89
N LEU A 258 14.14 21.54 14.20
CA LEU A 258 13.06 21.98 13.30
C LEU A 258 13.59 22.70 12.06
N ASN A 259 14.79 23.27 12.18
CA ASN A 259 15.45 24.10 11.17
C ASN A 259 16.49 23.31 10.35
N ALA A 260 16.62 22.01 10.64
CA ALA A 260 17.47 21.14 9.82
C ALA A 260 17.04 21.21 8.35
N THR A 261 18.03 21.23 7.46
CA THR A 261 17.81 21.27 6.01
C THR A 261 18.35 20.01 5.35
N ASP A 262 17.63 19.52 4.34
CA ASP A 262 18.12 18.47 3.45
C ASP A 262 19.16 19.03 2.44
N LEU A 263 19.66 18.17 1.53
CA LEU A 263 20.60 18.58 0.49
C LEU A 263 20.05 19.65 -0.46
N GLY A 264 18.72 19.78 -0.57
CA GLY A 264 18.03 20.81 -1.35
C GLY A 264 17.86 22.14 -0.60
N GLY A 265 18.33 22.24 0.66
CA GLY A 265 18.06 23.37 1.54
C GLY A 265 16.64 23.40 2.12
N CYS A 266 15.84 22.34 1.89
CA CYS A 266 14.45 22.29 2.34
C CYS A 266 14.39 21.87 3.80
N THR A 267 13.60 22.58 4.61
CA THR A 267 13.19 22.17 5.95
C THR A 267 11.98 21.23 5.89
N ALA A 268 11.61 20.61 7.00
CA ALA A 268 10.36 19.86 7.12
C ALA A 268 9.13 20.72 6.76
N LEU A 269 9.13 21.98 7.20
CA LEU A 269 8.06 22.94 6.85
C LEU A 269 7.98 23.17 5.33
N THR A 270 9.13 23.35 4.67
CA THR A 270 9.19 23.51 3.21
C THR A 270 8.60 22.29 2.49
N TRP A 271 8.88 21.06 2.97
CA TRP A 271 8.33 19.85 2.41
C TRP A 271 6.81 19.75 2.60
N ALA A 272 6.30 20.00 3.83
CA ALA A 272 4.87 19.99 4.10
C ALA A 272 4.12 21.02 3.22
N ALA A 273 4.63 22.26 3.14
CA ALA A 273 4.03 23.33 2.34
C ALA A 273 4.05 22.98 0.83
N ARG A 274 5.18 22.49 0.31
CA ARG A 274 5.33 22.08 -1.10
C ARG A 274 4.38 20.96 -1.50
N LYS A 275 4.05 20.06 -0.58
CA LYS A 275 3.13 18.93 -0.79
C LYS A 275 1.67 19.28 -0.49
N GLY A 276 1.39 20.46 0.06
CA GLY A 276 0.03 20.88 0.42
C GLY A 276 -0.53 20.14 1.65
N HIS A 277 0.34 19.73 2.57
CA HIS A 277 -0.05 19.03 3.79
C HIS A 277 -0.38 20.05 4.92
N ASP A 278 -1.53 20.71 4.80
CA ASP A 278 -1.93 21.81 5.68
C ASP A 278 -1.93 21.44 7.17
N GLY A 279 -2.27 20.20 7.52
CA GLY A 279 -2.24 19.69 8.87
C GLY A 279 -0.82 19.71 9.45
N ASP A 280 0.14 19.17 8.71
CA ASP A 280 1.55 19.11 9.11
C ASP A 280 2.16 20.52 9.17
N VAL A 281 1.79 21.41 8.24
CA VAL A 281 2.20 22.83 8.27
C VAL A 281 1.76 23.48 9.58
N LYS A 282 0.51 23.31 9.99
CA LYS A 282 -0.02 23.87 11.23
C LYS A 282 0.73 23.36 12.47
N VAL A 283 0.91 22.05 12.55
CA VAL A 283 1.62 21.41 13.67
C VAL A 283 3.07 21.87 13.77
N LEU A 284 3.76 22.06 12.64
CA LEU A 284 5.12 22.57 12.60
C LEU A 284 5.17 24.03 13.05
N LEU A 285 4.24 24.88 12.58
CA LEU A 285 4.17 26.31 12.98
C LEU A 285 3.88 26.52 14.46
N GLU A 286 3.25 25.56 15.14
CA GLU A 286 3.01 25.61 16.59
C GLU A 286 4.29 25.31 17.40
N GLN A 287 5.37 24.83 16.77
CA GLN A 287 6.59 24.47 17.48
C GLN A 287 7.45 25.69 17.78
N VAL A 288 7.94 25.79 19.04
CA VAL A 288 8.82 26.88 19.47
C VAL A 288 10.22 26.72 18.86
N GLY A 289 10.74 27.78 18.26
CA GLY A 289 12.09 27.83 17.69
C GLY A 289 12.15 27.49 16.22
N LEU A 290 11.00 27.36 15.54
CA LEU A 290 10.95 27.26 14.09
C LEU A 290 11.34 28.60 13.45
N ASP A 291 12.27 28.55 12.49
CA ASP A 291 12.68 29.70 11.67
C ASP A 291 11.94 29.61 10.30
N LEU A 292 11.17 30.63 9.98
CA LEU A 292 10.38 30.70 8.75
C LEU A 292 11.16 31.26 7.55
N ASP A 293 12.31 31.90 7.81
CA ASP A 293 13.10 32.62 6.80
C ASP A 293 14.16 31.72 6.12
N ILE A 294 14.22 30.43 6.47
CA ILE A 294 15.14 29.49 5.85
C ILE A 294 14.70 29.21 4.42
N ALA A 295 15.43 29.79 3.45
CA ALA A 295 15.23 29.56 2.04
C ALA A 295 15.85 28.24 1.57
N ASP A 296 15.20 27.55 0.62
CA ASP A 296 15.80 26.44 -0.08
C ASP A 296 16.83 26.88 -1.13
N ASN A 297 17.54 25.95 -1.77
CA ASN A 297 18.56 26.26 -2.79
C ASN A 297 18.01 26.94 -4.07
N ARG A 298 16.71 27.23 -4.12
CA ARG A 298 16.06 27.93 -5.24
C ARG A 298 15.67 29.38 -4.89
N GLY A 299 15.78 29.78 -3.61
CA GLY A 299 15.51 31.12 -3.07
C GLY A 299 14.12 31.32 -2.56
#